data_aab841eb2e30475662a95b3d480aa580
#
_entry.id   aab841eb2e30475662a95b3d480aa580
#
_cell.length_a   1.000
_cell.length_b   1.000
_cell.length_c   1.000
_cell.angle_alpha   90.00
_cell.angle_beta   90.00
_cell.angle_gamma   90.00
#
_symmetry.space_group_name_H-M   'P 1'
#
loop_
_entity.id
_entity.type
_entity.pdbx_description
1 polymer ?
#
loop_
_entity_poly.entity_id
_entity_poly.type
_entity_poly.pdbx_seq_one_letter_code
_entity_poly.pdbx_strand_id
1 'polypeptide(L)'
;MQALCYARWNNATEWSEKNQNEQAFVSEYIRQTVKRFGNKLKEKGPYTARAGQLVHLKTDFHFELKDTAHLGDILQELHPTPAVCGLPKEEAYHFILNNEGYNRAYYTGIIGWLDPQGETTLYVNLRCMNITDKTATFYAGGGILPSSTVEIEWEETQQKMNTMRNIL
;
A
#
# COMPACT_ATOMS: atom_id res chain seq x y z
N MET A 1 3.69 7.34 -9.05
CA MET A 1 2.96 6.61 -8.00
C MET A 1 2.79 5.15 -8.40
N GLN A 2 2.73 4.24 -7.46
CA GLN A 2 2.67 2.80 -7.73
C GLN A 2 1.59 2.15 -6.87
N ALA A 3 0.77 1.30 -7.47
CA ALA A 3 -0.14 0.41 -6.77
C ALA A 3 0.49 -1.00 -6.74
N LEU A 4 0.54 -1.62 -5.57
CA LEU A 4 1.27 -2.86 -5.34
C LEU A 4 0.40 -3.89 -4.62
N CYS A 5 0.36 -5.10 -5.15
CA CYS A 5 -0.13 -6.31 -4.50
C CYS A 5 1.00 -7.34 -4.45
N TYR A 6 1.09 -8.14 -3.40
CA TYR A 6 2.25 -9.00 -3.15
C TYR A 6 1.89 -10.48 -3.19
N ALA A 7 2.79 -11.28 -3.78
CA ALA A 7 2.77 -12.74 -3.71
C ALA A 7 4.17 -13.31 -3.48
N ARG A 8 4.26 -14.55 -3.02
CA ARG A 8 5.54 -15.25 -2.88
C ARG A 8 6.07 -15.63 -4.26
N TRP A 9 7.38 -15.52 -4.46
CA TRP A 9 8.03 -16.02 -5.67
C TRP A 9 7.87 -17.55 -5.76
N ASN A 10 6.91 -17.99 -6.57
CA ASN A 10 6.88 -19.31 -7.15
C ASN A 10 7.10 -19.13 -8.65
N ASN A 11 7.75 -20.06 -9.31
CA ASN A 11 8.01 -20.02 -10.76
C ASN A 11 6.73 -19.95 -11.63
N ALA A 12 5.56 -19.88 -11.05
CA ALA A 12 4.27 -19.74 -11.71
C ALA A 12 3.86 -18.25 -11.70
N THR A 13 3.72 -17.70 -12.87
CA THR A 13 3.39 -16.30 -13.14
C THR A 13 1.88 -16.01 -13.16
N GLU A 14 1.06 -16.87 -12.59
CA GLU A 14 -0.39 -16.67 -12.56
C GLU A 14 -0.81 -16.02 -11.23
N TRP A 15 -1.34 -14.80 -11.34
CA TRP A 15 -1.93 -14.07 -10.22
C TRP A 15 -3.34 -14.56 -9.98
N SER A 16 -3.67 -14.83 -8.71
CA SER A 16 -5.05 -15.18 -8.34
C SER A 16 -6.01 -14.03 -8.66
N GLU A 17 -7.27 -14.34 -8.87
CA GLU A 17 -8.33 -13.34 -9.07
C GLU A 17 -8.39 -12.35 -7.89
N LYS A 18 -8.19 -12.83 -6.65
CA LYS A 18 -8.08 -11.98 -5.46
C LYS A 18 -7.00 -10.92 -5.63
N ASN A 19 -5.77 -11.31 -5.98
CA ASN A 19 -4.66 -10.37 -6.12
C ASN A 19 -4.91 -9.35 -7.25
N GLN A 20 -5.51 -9.80 -8.36
CA GLN A 20 -5.87 -8.91 -9.47
C GLN A 20 -6.94 -7.90 -9.05
N ASN A 21 -7.96 -8.32 -8.32
CA ASN A 21 -9.03 -7.45 -7.83
C ASN A 21 -8.51 -6.43 -6.80
N GLU A 22 -7.70 -6.85 -5.83
CA GLU A 22 -7.08 -5.93 -4.87
C GLU A 22 -6.26 -4.85 -5.58
N GLN A 23 -5.46 -5.26 -6.55
CA GLN A 23 -4.64 -4.32 -7.32
C GLN A 23 -5.51 -3.39 -8.20
N ALA A 24 -6.60 -3.90 -8.78
CA ALA A 24 -7.52 -3.12 -9.60
C ALA A 24 -8.25 -2.04 -8.77
N PHE A 25 -8.70 -2.35 -7.55
CA PHE A 25 -9.32 -1.37 -6.65
C PHE A 25 -8.38 -0.20 -6.33
N VAL A 26 -7.13 -0.51 -5.99
CA VAL A 26 -6.13 0.53 -5.71
C VAL A 26 -5.81 1.36 -6.96
N SER A 27 -5.67 0.71 -8.11
CA SER A 27 -5.39 1.40 -9.38
C SER A 27 -6.52 2.33 -9.79
N GLU A 28 -7.77 1.89 -9.65
CA GLU A 28 -8.93 2.73 -9.96
C GLU A 28 -9.02 3.95 -9.03
N TYR A 29 -8.81 3.75 -7.73
CA TYR A 29 -8.77 4.83 -6.76
C TYR A 29 -7.71 5.89 -7.11
N ILE A 30 -6.48 5.43 -7.41
CA ILE A 30 -5.39 6.33 -7.81
C ILE A 30 -5.73 7.06 -9.11
N ARG A 31 -6.28 6.35 -10.10
CA ARG A 31 -6.67 6.93 -11.39
C ARG A 31 -7.69 8.05 -11.23
N GLN A 32 -8.71 7.84 -10.40
CA GLN A 32 -9.74 8.85 -10.13
C GLN A 32 -9.16 10.06 -9.42
N THR A 33 -8.32 9.86 -8.40
CA THR A 33 -7.65 10.94 -7.69
C THR A 33 -6.75 11.74 -8.63
N VAL A 34 -5.91 11.06 -9.41
CA VAL A 34 -5.01 11.74 -10.36
C VAL A 34 -5.78 12.56 -11.41
N LYS A 35 -6.90 12.08 -11.92
CA LYS A 35 -7.74 12.85 -12.86
C LYS A 35 -8.21 14.20 -12.30
N ARG A 36 -8.39 14.29 -10.99
CA ARG A 36 -8.82 15.56 -10.33
C ARG A 36 -7.66 16.55 -10.22
N PHE A 37 -6.46 16.08 -9.85
CA PHE A 37 -5.31 16.92 -9.52
C PHE A 37 -4.24 17.01 -10.61
N GLY A 38 -4.25 16.10 -11.58
CA GLY A 38 -3.22 15.96 -12.59
C GLY A 38 -3.72 16.07 -14.03
N ASN A 39 -2.75 16.26 -14.91
CA ASN A 39 -2.89 16.23 -16.35
C ASN A 39 -1.96 15.17 -16.96
N LYS A 40 -2.14 14.82 -18.23
CA LYS A 40 -1.26 13.92 -19.01
C LYS A 40 -1.02 12.57 -18.33
N LEU A 41 -2.04 12.04 -17.67
CA LEU A 41 -1.95 10.73 -17.04
C LEU A 41 -1.54 9.66 -18.05
N LYS A 42 -0.45 8.96 -17.73
CA LYS A 42 0.00 7.75 -18.41
C LYS A 42 0.03 6.63 -17.38
N GLU A 43 -0.50 5.49 -17.74
CA GLU A 43 -0.56 4.30 -16.91
C GLU A 43 0.21 3.15 -17.58
N LYS A 44 1.01 2.43 -16.78
CA LYS A 44 1.73 1.25 -17.23
C LYS A 44 1.51 0.14 -16.21
N GLY A 45 0.87 -0.92 -16.64
CA GLY A 45 0.54 -2.08 -15.80
C GLY A 45 -0.92 -2.56 -15.99
N PRO A 46 -1.34 -3.54 -15.16
CA PRO A 46 -0.52 -4.22 -14.16
C PRO A 46 0.56 -5.12 -14.77
N TYR A 47 1.70 -5.24 -14.11
CA TYR A 47 2.78 -6.15 -14.46
C TYR A 47 3.45 -6.73 -13.21
N THR A 48 4.07 -7.90 -13.34
CA THR A 48 4.83 -8.51 -12.26
C THR A 48 6.16 -7.80 -12.07
N ALA A 49 6.42 -7.32 -10.86
CA ALA A 49 7.69 -6.73 -10.47
C ALA A 49 8.29 -7.49 -9.29
N ARG A 50 9.63 -7.53 -9.21
CA ARG A 50 10.34 -8.21 -8.14
C ARG A 50 10.82 -7.22 -7.07
N ALA A 51 10.67 -7.61 -5.80
CA ALA A 51 11.24 -6.90 -4.65
C ALA A 51 11.87 -7.91 -3.69
N GLY A 52 13.18 -8.06 -3.77
CA GLY A 52 13.92 -9.07 -3.03
C GLY A 52 13.49 -10.49 -3.42
N GLN A 53 13.00 -11.25 -2.46
CA GLN A 53 12.47 -12.61 -2.65
C GLN A 53 10.96 -12.65 -2.94
N LEU A 54 10.32 -11.51 -3.00
CA LEU A 54 8.88 -11.39 -3.27
C LEU A 54 8.64 -10.85 -4.66
N VAL A 55 7.49 -11.21 -5.23
CA VAL A 55 6.94 -10.58 -6.42
C VAL A 55 5.67 -9.84 -6.07
N HIS A 56 5.35 -8.83 -6.85
CA HIS A 56 4.13 -8.06 -6.68
C HIS A 56 3.55 -7.64 -8.02
N LEU A 57 2.26 -7.51 -8.05
CA LEU A 57 1.55 -6.93 -9.17
C LEU A 57 1.63 -5.41 -9.04
N LYS A 58 2.15 -4.75 -10.08
CA LYS A 58 2.50 -3.33 -10.03
C LYS A 58 1.85 -2.56 -11.17
N THR A 59 1.35 -1.37 -10.87
CA THR A 59 0.94 -0.36 -11.85
C THR A 59 1.63 0.96 -11.54
N ASP A 60 2.27 1.56 -12.55
CA ASP A 60 2.87 2.88 -12.47
C ASP A 60 1.94 3.94 -13.06
N PHE A 61 1.81 5.04 -12.35
CA PHE A 61 1.07 6.23 -12.79
C PHE A 61 2.02 7.40 -12.92
N HIS A 62 2.10 7.98 -14.11
CA HIS A 62 2.87 9.17 -14.42
C HIS A 62 1.93 10.29 -14.83
N PHE A 63 2.06 11.43 -14.21
CA PHE A 63 1.20 12.59 -14.49
C PHE A 63 1.91 13.88 -14.11
N GLU A 64 1.42 15.00 -14.63
CA GLU A 64 1.84 16.34 -14.24
C GLU A 64 0.79 16.91 -13.28
N LEU A 65 1.20 17.48 -12.16
CA LEU A 65 0.28 18.23 -11.30
C LEU A 65 -0.23 19.46 -12.03
N LYS A 66 -1.52 19.76 -11.90
CA LYS A 66 -2.11 20.99 -12.44
C LYS A 66 -1.51 22.23 -11.78
N ASP A 67 -1.22 22.13 -10.49
CA ASP A 67 -0.56 23.13 -9.67
C ASP A 67 0.21 22.44 -8.56
N THR A 68 1.47 22.81 -8.34
CA THR A 68 2.32 22.28 -7.28
C THR A 68 1.83 22.66 -5.88
N ALA A 69 1.07 23.75 -5.74
CA ALA A 69 0.39 24.11 -4.50
C ALA A 69 -0.57 23.02 -3.98
N HIS A 70 -1.09 22.17 -4.88
CA HIS A 70 -1.97 21.05 -4.52
C HIS A 70 -1.24 19.76 -4.15
N LEU A 71 0.07 19.77 -3.94
CA LEU A 71 0.81 18.57 -3.52
C LEU A 71 0.29 18.01 -2.20
N GLY A 72 -0.01 18.86 -1.23
CA GLY A 72 -0.63 18.45 0.03
C GLY A 72 -2.01 17.84 -0.14
N ASP A 73 -2.84 18.45 -0.96
CA ASP A 73 -4.21 18.00 -1.20
C ASP A 73 -4.25 16.61 -1.86
N ILE A 74 -3.40 16.37 -2.87
CA ILE A 74 -3.32 15.06 -3.51
C ILE A 74 -2.79 14.00 -2.56
N LEU A 75 -1.83 14.32 -1.70
CA LEU A 75 -1.33 13.39 -0.68
C LEU A 75 -2.41 13.04 0.34
N GLN A 76 -3.17 14.01 0.80
CA GLN A 76 -4.29 13.81 1.73
C GLN A 76 -5.40 12.95 1.11
N GLU A 77 -5.72 13.18 -0.16
CA GLU A 77 -6.70 12.37 -0.87
C GLU A 77 -6.22 10.94 -1.06
N LEU A 78 -4.96 10.75 -1.46
CA LEU A 78 -4.39 9.43 -1.72
C LEU A 78 -4.16 8.63 -0.45
N HIS A 79 -3.88 9.27 0.68
CA HIS A 79 -3.57 8.59 1.92
C HIS A 79 -4.73 8.68 2.94
N PRO A 80 -5.08 7.57 3.62
CA PRO A 80 -4.66 6.21 3.36
C PRO A 80 -5.24 5.65 2.04
N THR A 81 -4.45 4.88 1.30
CA THR A 81 -4.94 4.18 0.11
C THR A 81 -5.85 3.02 0.47
N PRO A 82 -6.69 2.52 -0.44
CA PRO A 82 -7.50 1.33 -0.19
C PRO A 82 -6.69 0.10 0.25
N ALA A 83 -5.41 0.01 -0.16
CA ALA A 83 -4.52 -1.08 0.22
C ALA A 83 -4.20 -1.14 1.72
N VAL A 84 -4.37 -0.05 2.46
CA VAL A 84 -4.07 0.05 3.91
C VAL A 84 -5.25 0.46 4.76
N CYS A 85 -6.33 0.89 4.12
CA CYS A 85 -7.57 1.34 4.77
C CYS A 85 -8.75 0.47 4.36
N GLY A 86 -9.02 0.37 3.06
CA GLY A 86 -10.19 -0.29 2.50
C GLY A 86 -11.10 0.66 1.74
N LEU A 87 -12.22 0.13 1.25
CA LEU A 87 -13.27 0.87 0.54
C LEU A 87 -14.65 0.46 1.09
N PRO A 88 -15.61 1.40 1.21
CA PRO A 88 -15.46 2.86 1.06
C PRO A 88 -14.48 3.42 2.12
N LYS A 89 -13.70 4.46 1.76
CA LYS A 89 -12.57 4.92 2.57
C LYS A 89 -12.96 5.37 3.97
N GLU A 90 -14.00 6.18 4.08
CA GLU A 90 -14.44 6.80 5.34
C GLU A 90 -14.92 5.72 6.34
N GLU A 91 -15.80 4.83 5.89
CA GLU A 91 -16.35 3.75 6.69
C GLU A 91 -15.27 2.75 7.12
N ALA A 92 -14.38 2.39 6.19
CA ALA A 92 -13.26 1.51 6.47
C ALA A 92 -12.29 2.14 7.49
N TYR A 93 -12.01 3.44 7.38
CA TYR A 93 -11.17 4.17 8.31
C TYR A 93 -11.77 4.17 9.72
N HIS A 94 -13.05 4.50 9.87
CA HIS A 94 -13.73 4.45 11.15
C HIS A 94 -13.81 3.04 11.71
N PHE A 95 -14.02 2.03 10.87
CA PHE A 95 -14.02 0.63 11.28
C PHE A 95 -12.66 0.24 11.89
N ILE A 96 -11.56 0.58 11.25
CA ILE A 96 -10.21 0.31 11.72
C ILE A 96 -9.97 0.97 13.08
N LEU A 97 -10.26 2.27 13.20
CA LEU A 97 -10.06 3.01 14.45
C LEU A 97 -10.83 2.41 15.63
N ASN A 98 -12.02 1.89 15.38
CA ASN A 98 -12.88 1.37 16.43
C ASN A 98 -12.64 -0.11 16.78
N ASN A 99 -12.00 -0.88 15.91
CA ASN A 99 -11.97 -2.34 16.03
C ASN A 99 -10.56 -2.96 16.09
N GLU A 100 -9.51 -2.30 15.61
CA GLU A 100 -8.16 -2.90 15.64
C GLU A 100 -7.59 -3.07 17.05
N GLY A 101 -7.98 -2.23 17.99
CA GLY A 101 -7.60 -2.36 19.40
C GLY A 101 -6.13 -2.04 19.72
N TYR A 102 -5.35 -1.51 18.78
CA TYR A 102 -3.97 -1.08 18.99
C TYR A 102 -3.63 0.20 18.21
N ASN A 103 -2.57 0.89 18.63
CA ASN A 103 -2.09 2.07 17.94
C ASN A 103 -1.11 1.67 16.82
N ARG A 104 -1.43 1.99 15.59
CA ARG A 104 -0.56 1.74 14.44
C ARG A 104 0.75 2.54 14.46
N ALA A 105 0.84 3.61 15.26
CA ALA A 105 1.96 4.54 15.30
C ALA A 105 2.35 5.00 13.87
N TYR A 106 3.55 4.69 13.42
CA TYR A 106 4.01 5.02 12.05
C TYR A 106 3.62 3.96 10.99
N TYR A 107 3.09 2.80 11.41
CA TYR A 107 2.64 1.78 10.47
C TYR A 107 1.51 2.30 9.59
N THR A 108 1.61 2.08 8.30
CA THR A 108 0.74 2.62 7.25
C THR A 108 0.81 4.13 7.03
N GLY A 109 1.65 4.85 7.75
CA GLY A 109 1.89 6.28 7.56
C GLY A 109 2.69 6.59 6.28
N ILE A 110 2.87 7.86 5.97
CA ILE A 110 3.75 8.31 4.88
C ILE A 110 5.15 8.53 5.44
N ILE A 111 6.16 8.00 4.74
CA ILE A 111 7.57 8.21 5.06
C ILE A 111 8.34 8.58 3.79
N GLY A 112 9.30 9.47 3.90
CA GLY A 112 10.18 9.81 2.80
C GLY A 112 10.67 11.25 2.86
N TRP A 113 11.20 11.71 1.75
CA TRP A 113 11.72 13.05 1.56
C TRP A 113 10.73 13.89 0.75
N LEU A 114 10.35 15.03 1.29
CA LEU A 114 9.48 16.00 0.61
C LEU A 114 10.29 17.28 0.36
N ASP A 115 10.51 17.57 -0.91
CA ASP A 115 11.13 18.82 -1.36
C ASP A 115 10.18 19.52 -2.36
N PRO A 116 9.55 20.64 -1.96
CA PRO A 116 8.64 21.36 -2.84
C PRO A 116 9.33 22.05 -4.05
N GLN A 117 10.67 22.19 -3.99
CA GLN A 117 11.46 22.83 -5.05
C GLN A 117 12.32 21.83 -5.83
N GLY A 118 12.38 20.57 -5.39
CA GLY A 118 13.20 19.55 -5.96
C GLY A 118 12.49 18.22 -6.13
N GLU A 119 13.20 17.11 -5.93
CA GLU A 119 12.65 15.77 -6.07
C GLU A 119 12.02 15.31 -4.76
N THR A 120 10.74 14.95 -4.82
CA THR A 120 9.98 14.39 -3.70
C THR A 120 9.83 12.88 -3.86
N THR A 121 10.22 12.12 -2.82
CA THR A 121 10.11 10.66 -2.78
C THR A 121 9.41 10.21 -1.52
N LEU A 122 8.17 9.74 -1.64
CA LEU A 122 7.32 9.33 -0.53
C LEU A 122 6.86 7.87 -0.69
N TYR A 123 6.80 7.17 0.43
CA TYR A 123 6.35 5.78 0.50
C TYR A 123 5.28 5.62 1.59
N VAL A 124 4.44 4.61 1.45
CA VAL A 124 3.62 4.12 2.56
C VAL A 124 4.51 3.22 3.42
N ASN A 125 4.57 3.49 4.72
CA ASN A 125 5.40 2.75 5.67
C ASN A 125 4.79 1.40 5.99
N LEU A 126 5.17 0.38 5.24
CA LEU A 126 4.73 -0.99 5.38
C LEU A 126 5.88 -1.89 5.85
N ARG A 127 5.53 -3.06 6.43
CA ARG A 127 6.53 -4.04 6.87
C ARG A 127 7.61 -3.39 7.74
N CYS A 128 7.15 -2.70 8.75
CA CYS A 128 8.01 -2.01 9.70
C CYS A 128 7.99 -2.70 11.06
N MET A 129 8.93 -2.32 11.90
CA MET A 129 8.99 -2.74 13.29
C MET A 129 9.32 -1.56 14.19
N ASN A 130 8.84 -1.63 15.41
CA ASN A 130 9.24 -0.75 16.49
C ASN A 130 10.16 -1.50 17.44
N ILE A 131 11.35 -0.98 17.68
CA ILE A 131 12.35 -1.57 18.57
C ILE A 131 12.48 -0.70 19.81
N THR A 132 12.37 -1.34 20.96
CA THR A 132 12.68 -0.76 22.27
C THR A 132 13.82 -1.53 22.92
N ASP A 133 14.28 -1.12 24.08
CA ASP A 133 15.36 -1.82 24.81
C ASP A 133 15.06 -3.29 25.10
N LYS A 134 13.78 -3.69 25.10
CA LYS A 134 13.35 -5.02 25.53
C LYS A 134 12.49 -5.76 24.52
N THR A 135 11.94 -5.08 23.53
CA THR A 135 10.94 -5.66 22.61
C THR A 135 11.12 -5.20 21.19
N ALA A 136 10.77 -6.07 20.26
CA ALA A 136 10.55 -5.71 18.86
C ALA A 136 9.10 -6.01 18.49
N THR A 137 8.36 -4.98 18.10
CA THR A 137 6.97 -5.10 17.64
C THR A 137 6.92 -5.01 16.13
N PHE A 138 6.46 -6.07 15.47
CA PHE A 138 6.35 -6.14 14.01
C PHE A 138 4.94 -5.77 13.57
N TYR A 139 4.85 -5.03 12.46
CA TYR A 139 3.58 -4.63 11.87
C TYR A 139 3.43 -5.22 10.46
N ALA A 140 2.32 -5.91 10.24
CA ALA A 140 1.91 -6.40 8.93
C ALA A 140 0.39 -6.45 8.84
N GLY A 141 -0.15 -6.42 7.64
CA GLY A 141 -1.57 -6.54 7.38
C GLY A 141 -1.83 -7.01 5.95
N GLY A 142 -3.06 -7.40 5.68
CA GLY A 142 -3.56 -7.79 4.38
C GLY A 142 -4.89 -7.14 4.04
N GLY A 143 -5.27 -7.16 2.77
CA GLY A 143 -6.60 -6.77 2.31
C GLY A 143 -7.60 -7.89 2.56
N ILE A 144 -8.75 -7.57 3.14
CA ILE A 144 -9.83 -8.51 3.35
C ILE A 144 -10.88 -8.34 2.26
N LEU A 145 -11.18 -9.39 1.55
CA LEU A 145 -12.24 -9.47 0.55
C LEU A 145 -13.32 -10.45 0.99
N PRO A 146 -14.53 -10.42 0.40
CA PRO A 146 -15.58 -11.38 0.72
C PRO A 146 -15.17 -12.86 0.54
N SER A 147 -14.18 -13.13 -0.30
CA SER A 147 -13.60 -14.46 -0.52
C SER A 147 -12.44 -14.82 0.41
N SER A 148 -12.03 -13.92 1.29
CA SER A 148 -10.94 -14.16 2.25
C SER A 148 -11.36 -15.15 3.33
N THR A 149 -10.39 -15.99 3.77
CA THR A 149 -10.54 -16.85 4.96
C THR A 149 -9.54 -16.43 6.01
N VAL A 150 -9.93 -16.56 7.27
CA VAL A 150 -9.11 -16.09 8.42
C VAL A 150 -7.73 -16.75 8.41
N GLU A 151 -7.66 -18.04 8.12
CA GLU A 151 -6.44 -18.82 8.14
C GLU A 151 -5.45 -18.33 7.08
N ILE A 152 -5.91 -18.11 5.84
CA ILE A 152 -5.08 -17.65 4.73
C ILE A 152 -4.56 -16.23 5.00
N GLU A 153 -5.43 -15.33 5.44
CA GLU A 153 -5.05 -13.95 5.73
C GLU A 153 -4.05 -13.88 6.91
N TRP A 154 -4.26 -14.71 7.92
CA TRP A 154 -3.32 -14.82 9.05
C TRP A 154 -1.95 -15.31 8.59
N GLU A 155 -1.88 -16.39 7.81
CA GLU A 155 -0.62 -16.89 7.26
C GLU A 155 0.10 -15.84 6.41
N GLU A 156 -0.65 -15.09 5.59
CA GLU A 156 -0.10 -14.01 4.78
C GLU A 156 0.55 -12.93 5.65
N THR A 157 -0.09 -12.53 6.76
CA THR A 157 0.50 -11.55 7.69
C THR A 157 1.76 -12.07 8.34
N GLN A 158 1.81 -13.36 8.77
CA GLN A 158 3.00 -13.98 9.33
C GLN A 158 4.18 -13.98 8.34
N GLN A 159 3.91 -14.29 7.08
CA GLN A 159 4.93 -14.25 6.04
C GLN A 159 5.44 -12.83 5.77
N LYS A 160 4.56 -11.84 5.77
CA LYS A 160 4.94 -10.43 5.62
C LYS A 160 5.83 -9.93 6.76
N MET A 161 5.59 -10.38 8.00
CA MET A 161 6.44 -10.05 9.14
C MET A 161 7.85 -10.62 9.04
N ASN A 162 8.05 -11.73 8.35
CA ASN A 162 9.38 -12.32 8.15
C ASN A 162 10.34 -11.39 7.42
N THR A 163 9.84 -10.42 6.64
CA THR A 163 10.68 -9.40 6.02
C THR A 163 11.50 -8.62 7.05
N MET A 164 10.92 -8.33 8.22
CA MET A 164 11.60 -7.62 9.30
C MET A 164 12.29 -8.59 10.30
N ARG A 165 11.69 -9.77 10.56
CA ARG A 165 12.31 -10.77 11.44
C ARG A 165 13.67 -11.25 10.95
N ASN A 166 13.85 -11.35 9.63
CA ASN A 166 15.11 -11.81 9.03
C ASN A 166 16.24 -10.77 9.07
N ILE A 167 15.99 -9.56 9.58
CA ILE A 167 16.97 -8.49 9.72
C ILE A 167 17.54 -8.44 11.15
N LEU A 168 16.80 -8.97 12.13
CA LEU A 168 17.23 -9.11 13.52
C LEU A 168 18.07 -10.37 13.73
#